data_319d54f9a773866133949062213c7eab
#
_entry.id   319d54f9a773866133949062213c7eab
#
_cell.length_a   1.000
_cell.length_b   1.000
_cell.length_c   1.000
_cell.angle_alpha   90.00
_cell.angle_beta   90.00
_cell.angle_gamma   90.00
#
_symmetry.space_group_name_H-M   'P 1'
#
loop_
_entity.id
_entity.type
_entity.pdbx_description
1 polymer ?
#
loop_
_entity_poly.entity_id
_entity_poly.type
_entity_poly.pdbx_seq_one_letter_code
_entity_poly.pdbx_strand_id
1 'polypeptide(L)'
;VATLTAPRPVVSSRLVVSVSGLTHEAPESLTRGIEFAAELDARAVPLSQLFRPRSASGTTEVDSPLVRWMHERRAAGDAIVLHGYDHTAEPIGSWQSSVLPRVRRRAEFAALPRHEAGLRLTAARRALTALGLRTDLFVPPRWMASPGTVEALHEQGFSVLADENGVRFLQSAAGAVVRAKVLGFRASGERHPLADDRKAAEAWRCRVLGAEVARTVRRGGLVRINIRAKDLKREARRTAVLAAVDAALEMGAVPATYRLTAGALAA
;
A
#
# COMPACT_ATOMS: atom_id res chain seq x y z
N VAL A 1 25.20 -19.27 40.90
CA VAL A 1 24.21 -18.21 40.70
C VAL A 1 23.78 -18.26 39.25
N ALA A 2 22.61 -18.86 38.97
CA ALA A 2 22.08 -18.92 37.63
C ALA A 2 21.46 -17.54 37.26
N THR A 3 22.08 -16.89 36.31
CA THR A 3 21.54 -15.61 35.75
C THR A 3 20.31 -15.95 34.93
N LEU A 4 19.12 -15.67 35.46
CA LEU A 4 17.88 -15.72 34.72
C LEU A 4 17.93 -14.66 33.60
N THR A 5 18.21 -15.10 32.38
CA THR A 5 18.11 -14.25 31.20
C THR A 5 16.63 -13.86 31.03
N ALA A 6 16.32 -12.60 31.20
CA ALA A 6 14.97 -12.10 30.95
C ALA A 6 14.48 -12.51 29.55
N PRO A 7 13.24 -12.99 29.39
CA PRO A 7 12.73 -13.38 28.08
C PRO A 7 12.82 -12.16 27.15
N ARG A 8 13.42 -12.34 25.96
CA ARG A 8 13.41 -11.33 24.90
C ARG A 8 11.96 -10.94 24.65
N PRO A 9 11.65 -9.65 24.56
CA PRO A 9 10.31 -9.22 24.18
C PRO A 9 9.96 -9.89 22.86
N VAL A 10 8.84 -10.61 22.84
CA VAL A 10 8.30 -11.22 21.63
C VAL A 10 7.81 -10.06 20.77
N VAL A 11 8.64 -9.64 19.80
CA VAL A 11 8.23 -8.64 18.81
C VAL A 11 7.11 -9.26 18.00
N SER A 12 5.87 -8.87 18.27
CA SER A 12 4.71 -9.37 17.53
C SER A 12 4.73 -8.82 16.11
N SER A 13 4.72 -9.69 15.10
CA SER A 13 4.54 -9.29 13.71
C SER A 13 3.30 -8.45 13.54
N ARG A 14 3.34 -7.46 12.64
CA ARG A 14 2.18 -6.71 12.21
C ARG A 14 1.76 -7.11 10.80
N LEU A 15 0.45 -7.17 10.56
CA LEU A 15 -0.13 -7.47 9.25
C LEU A 15 -0.90 -6.27 8.73
N VAL A 16 -0.46 -5.72 7.60
CA VAL A 16 -1.17 -4.66 6.86
C VAL A 16 -1.66 -5.21 5.54
N VAL A 17 -2.97 -5.19 5.33
CA VAL A 17 -3.59 -5.52 4.04
C VAL A 17 -4.03 -4.23 3.36
N SER A 18 -3.72 -4.09 2.07
CA SER A 18 -4.10 -2.92 1.29
C SER A 18 -4.71 -3.29 -0.05
N VAL A 19 -5.67 -2.46 -0.50
CA VAL A 19 -6.26 -2.55 -1.83
C VAL A 19 -5.94 -1.29 -2.62
N SER A 20 -5.57 -1.47 -3.90
CA SER A 20 -5.30 -0.37 -4.82
C SER A 20 -6.08 -0.50 -6.12
N GLY A 21 -6.34 0.64 -6.79
CA GLY A 21 -7.02 0.66 -8.09
C GLY A 21 -8.53 0.50 -8.02
N LEU A 22 -9.15 0.79 -6.89
CA LEU A 22 -10.57 1.08 -6.82
C LEU A 22 -10.83 2.43 -7.50
N THR A 23 -11.85 2.49 -8.34
CA THR A 23 -12.21 3.69 -9.10
C THR A 23 -13.73 3.76 -9.29
N HIS A 24 -14.25 4.98 -9.38
CA HIS A 24 -15.66 5.22 -9.71
C HIS A 24 -15.99 4.86 -11.17
N GLU A 25 -14.98 4.83 -12.05
CA GLU A 25 -15.13 4.47 -13.47
C GLU A 25 -15.43 2.98 -13.70
N ALA A 26 -15.25 2.13 -12.70
CA ALA A 26 -15.47 0.70 -12.79
C ALA A 26 -16.30 0.19 -11.60
N PRO A 27 -17.64 0.30 -11.64
CA PRO A 27 -18.53 -0.10 -10.54
C PRO A 27 -18.30 -1.53 -10.05
N GLU A 28 -18.04 -2.46 -10.97
CA GLU A 28 -17.71 -3.85 -10.62
C GLU A 28 -16.41 -3.98 -9.79
N SER A 29 -15.50 -3.03 -9.93
CA SER A 29 -14.28 -2.96 -9.13
C SER A 29 -14.61 -2.63 -7.67
N LEU A 30 -15.56 -1.73 -7.45
CA LEU A 30 -16.07 -1.39 -6.12
C LEU A 30 -16.80 -2.58 -5.48
N THR A 31 -17.71 -3.24 -6.21
CA THR A 31 -18.44 -4.42 -5.71
C THR A 31 -17.46 -5.48 -5.19
N ARG A 32 -16.43 -5.83 -5.98
CA ARG A 32 -15.40 -6.77 -5.55
C ARG A 32 -14.57 -6.26 -4.37
N GLY A 33 -14.34 -4.96 -4.29
CA GLY A 33 -13.68 -4.33 -3.14
C GLY A 33 -14.50 -4.46 -1.85
N ILE A 34 -15.83 -4.28 -1.95
CA ILE A 34 -16.78 -4.45 -0.84
C ILE A 34 -16.79 -5.92 -0.36
N GLU A 35 -16.91 -6.88 -1.28
CA GLU A 35 -16.87 -8.30 -0.97
C GLU A 35 -15.55 -8.69 -0.26
N PHE A 36 -14.43 -8.22 -0.79
CA PHE A 36 -13.12 -8.49 -0.19
C PHE A 36 -12.97 -7.86 1.21
N ALA A 37 -13.48 -6.65 1.39
CA ALA A 37 -13.48 -5.99 2.70
C ALA A 37 -14.32 -6.77 3.72
N ALA A 38 -15.51 -7.28 3.32
CA ALA A 38 -16.35 -8.12 4.19
C ALA A 38 -15.64 -9.42 4.61
N GLU A 39 -14.84 -10.03 3.73
CA GLU A 39 -14.04 -11.22 4.08
C GLU A 39 -12.90 -10.89 5.07
N LEU A 40 -12.33 -9.67 5.00
CA LEU A 40 -11.35 -9.20 5.98
C LEU A 40 -12.01 -8.86 7.32
N ASP A 41 -13.22 -8.28 7.30
CA ASP A 41 -13.99 -7.99 8.52
C ASP A 41 -14.31 -9.25 9.32
N ALA A 42 -14.67 -10.34 8.63
CA ALA A 42 -14.88 -11.65 9.25
C ALA A 42 -13.63 -12.20 9.97
N ARG A 43 -12.45 -11.65 9.64
CA ARG A 43 -11.15 -11.96 10.24
C ARG A 43 -10.64 -10.88 11.20
N ALA A 44 -11.44 -9.85 11.47
CA ALA A 44 -11.04 -8.65 12.23
C ALA A 44 -9.77 -7.97 11.67
N VAL A 45 -9.58 -7.96 10.36
CA VAL A 45 -8.44 -7.35 9.68
C VAL A 45 -8.88 -6.05 9.01
N PRO A 46 -8.45 -4.87 9.50
CA PRO A 46 -8.76 -3.60 8.87
C PRO A 46 -8.02 -3.44 7.54
N LEU A 47 -8.64 -2.74 6.60
CA LEU A 47 -8.11 -2.52 5.26
C LEU A 47 -7.44 -1.15 5.12
N SER A 48 -6.35 -1.07 4.40
CA SER A 48 -5.76 0.19 3.95
C SER A 48 -6.12 0.43 2.49
N GLN A 49 -6.96 1.43 2.23
CA GLN A 49 -7.46 1.76 0.91
C GLN A 49 -6.53 2.76 0.24
N LEU A 50 -5.81 2.32 -0.80
CA LEU A 50 -4.90 3.16 -1.56
C LEU A 50 -5.70 3.92 -2.60
N PHE A 51 -6.01 5.18 -2.30
CA PHE A 51 -6.93 6.00 -3.08
C PHE A 51 -6.21 7.06 -3.91
N ARG A 52 -6.65 7.19 -5.16
CA ARG A 52 -6.25 8.19 -6.13
C ARG A 52 -7.43 9.13 -6.39
N PRO A 53 -7.34 10.42 -6.03
CA PRO A 53 -8.48 11.33 -6.09
C PRO A 53 -8.85 11.78 -7.50
N ARG A 54 -7.95 11.63 -8.50
CA ARG A 54 -8.18 12.00 -9.89
C ARG A 54 -7.93 10.82 -10.82
N SER A 55 -8.81 10.61 -11.76
CA SER A 55 -8.71 9.60 -12.82
C SER A 55 -8.66 10.28 -14.20
N ALA A 56 -8.66 9.49 -15.27
CA ALA A 56 -8.70 10.02 -16.65
C ALA A 56 -9.98 10.82 -16.93
N SER A 57 -11.11 10.46 -16.32
CA SER A 57 -12.38 11.17 -16.44
C SER A 57 -12.49 12.43 -15.58
N GLY A 58 -11.51 12.71 -14.74
CA GLY A 58 -11.51 13.88 -13.85
C GLY A 58 -11.38 13.53 -12.37
N THR A 59 -11.72 14.50 -11.52
CA THR A 59 -11.72 14.32 -10.05
C THR A 59 -12.94 13.49 -9.65
N THR A 60 -12.73 12.57 -8.69
CA THR A 60 -13.82 11.77 -8.11
C THR A 60 -14.86 12.68 -7.46
N GLU A 61 -16.14 12.43 -7.71
CA GLU A 61 -17.26 13.20 -7.14
C GLU A 61 -17.51 12.81 -5.68
N VAL A 62 -17.92 13.80 -4.87
CA VAL A 62 -18.19 13.63 -3.43
C VAL A 62 -19.30 12.61 -3.16
N ASP A 63 -20.34 12.62 -4.00
CA ASP A 63 -21.52 11.75 -3.86
C ASP A 63 -21.34 10.38 -4.55
N SER A 64 -20.15 10.08 -5.08
CA SER A 64 -19.91 8.80 -5.72
C SER A 64 -20.07 7.64 -4.73
N PRO A 65 -20.59 6.47 -5.17
CA PRO A 65 -20.68 5.28 -4.33
C PRO A 65 -19.35 4.88 -3.70
N LEU A 66 -18.24 5.09 -4.41
CA LEU A 66 -16.91 4.82 -3.90
C LEU A 66 -16.56 5.69 -2.69
N VAL A 67 -16.82 7.01 -2.76
CA VAL A 67 -16.51 7.94 -1.67
C VAL A 67 -17.36 7.65 -0.43
N ARG A 68 -18.66 7.39 -0.62
CA ARG A 68 -19.55 6.98 0.48
C ARG A 68 -19.05 5.72 1.18
N TRP A 69 -18.73 4.69 0.41
CA TRP A 69 -18.18 3.46 0.95
C TRP A 69 -16.85 3.69 1.69
N MET A 70 -15.98 4.54 1.18
CA MET A 70 -14.72 4.87 1.86
C MET A 70 -14.95 5.58 3.19
N HIS A 71 -15.96 6.44 3.31
CA HIS A 71 -16.35 7.05 4.58
C HIS A 71 -16.86 6.01 5.60
N GLU A 72 -17.72 5.11 5.18
CA GLU A 72 -18.22 4.01 6.01
C GLU A 72 -17.06 3.14 6.50
N ARG A 73 -16.18 2.72 5.62
CA ARG A 73 -14.99 1.92 5.96
C ARG A 73 -14.03 2.64 6.91
N ARG A 74 -13.84 3.94 6.70
CA ARG A 74 -13.00 4.75 7.60
C ARG A 74 -13.60 4.83 9.01
N ALA A 75 -14.91 4.93 9.13
CA ALA A 75 -15.62 4.89 10.40
C ALA A 75 -15.50 3.51 11.08
N ALA A 76 -15.43 2.43 10.30
CA ALA A 76 -15.20 1.06 10.77
C ALA A 76 -13.73 0.74 11.14
N GLY A 77 -12.78 1.68 10.94
CA GLY A 77 -11.38 1.49 11.35
C GLY A 77 -10.37 1.36 10.21
N ASP A 78 -10.81 1.32 8.96
CA ASP A 78 -9.92 1.31 7.80
C ASP A 78 -9.09 2.60 7.70
N ALA A 79 -7.95 2.50 7.01
CA ALA A 79 -7.13 3.65 6.66
C ALA A 79 -7.35 4.08 5.21
N ILE A 80 -7.58 5.37 4.99
CA ILE A 80 -7.47 5.97 3.66
C ILE A 80 -6.02 6.43 3.48
N VAL A 81 -5.41 6.04 2.38
CA VAL A 81 -4.01 6.31 2.05
C VAL A 81 -3.94 6.99 0.69
N LEU A 82 -3.33 8.15 0.61
CA LEU A 82 -3.13 8.81 -0.68
C LEU A 82 -2.20 7.99 -1.57
N HIS A 83 -2.64 7.67 -2.79
CA HIS A 83 -1.91 6.84 -3.76
C HIS A 83 -1.63 7.59 -5.06
N GLY A 84 -0.91 8.70 -4.95
CA GLY A 84 -0.67 9.61 -6.06
C GLY A 84 -1.83 10.57 -6.33
N TYR A 85 -1.68 11.41 -7.34
CA TYR A 85 -2.69 12.38 -7.75
C TYR A 85 -3.56 11.84 -8.89
N ASP A 86 -2.94 11.56 -10.04
CA ASP A 86 -3.62 11.09 -11.25
C ASP A 86 -2.93 9.91 -11.95
N HIS A 87 -1.80 9.44 -11.40
CA HIS A 87 -0.94 8.39 -11.96
C HIS A 87 -0.30 8.73 -13.32
N THR A 88 -0.32 9.99 -13.74
CA THR A 88 0.41 10.39 -14.93
C THR A 88 1.89 10.53 -14.60
N ALA A 89 2.73 10.04 -15.49
CA ALA A 89 4.18 10.17 -15.37
C ALA A 89 4.71 11.32 -16.21
N GLU A 90 3.83 12.10 -16.85
CA GLU A 90 4.22 13.22 -17.66
C GLU A 90 4.70 14.37 -16.75
N PRO A 91 5.93 14.86 -16.96
CA PRO A 91 6.44 15.99 -16.20
C PRO A 91 5.68 17.25 -16.60
N ILE A 92 5.35 18.10 -15.62
CA ILE A 92 4.92 19.45 -15.87
C ILE A 92 6.20 20.28 -16.09
N GLY A 93 6.64 20.36 -17.35
CA GLY A 93 7.83 21.12 -17.73
C GLY A 93 8.90 20.33 -18.50
N SER A 94 9.99 21.00 -18.85
CA SER A 94 11.02 20.50 -19.77
C SER A 94 12.12 19.62 -19.15
N TRP A 95 12.07 19.32 -17.86
CA TRP A 95 13.11 18.53 -17.21
C TRP A 95 12.89 17.01 -17.42
N GLN A 96 13.28 16.48 -18.50
CA GLN A 96 13.33 15.01 -18.69
C GLN A 96 14.74 14.54 -18.41
N SER A 97 14.93 13.79 -17.32
CA SER A 97 16.17 13.05 -17.13
C SER A 97 16.20 11.86 -18.07
N SER A 98 17.02 11.92 -19.10
CA SER A 98 17.27 10.82 -20.03
C SER A 98 17.93 9.59 -19.38
N VAL A 99 18.43 9.74 -18.17
CA VAL A 99 19.24 8.74 -17.44
C VAL A 99 18.38 7.76 -16.63
N LEU A 100 17.07 8.06 -16.39
CA LEU A 100 16.23 7.19 -15.57
C LEU A 100 15.71 5.98 -16.33
N PRO A 101 15.69 4.78 -15.71
CA PRO A 101 15.09 3.60 -16.30
C PRO A 101 13.64 3.84 -16.72
N ARG A 102 13.20 3.28 -17.84
CA ARG A 102 11.82 3.42 -18.38
C ARG A 102 10.72 3.16 -17.35
N VAL A 103 10.94 2.27 -16.40
CA VAL A 103 9.98 1.94 -15.33
C VAL A 103 9.78 3.12 -14.39
N ARG A 104 10.85 3.82 -13.99
CA ARG A 104 10.76 5.01 -13.12
C ARG A 104 10.10 6.18 -13.82
N ARG A 105 10.36 6.37 -15.12
CA ARG A 105 9.69 7.40 -15.92
C ARG A 105 8.17 7.24 -16.06
N ARG A 106 7.64 6.03 -15.80
CA ARG A 106 6.20 5.71 -15.86
C ARG A 106 5.50 5.71 -14.52
N ALA A 107 6.17 6.08 -13.44
CA ALA A 107 5.60 6.15 -12.11
C ALA A 107 5.58 7.60 -11.64
N GLU A 108 4.40 8.13 -11.35
CA GLU A 108 4.13 9.54 -11.09
C GLU A 108 5.15 10.21 -10.14
N PHE A 109 5.49 9.56 -9.02
CA PHE A 109 6.37 10.13 -8.00
C PHE A 109 7.80 9.57 -7.99
N ALA A 110 8.15 8.72 -8.94
CA ALA A 110 9.44 8.03 -8.92
C ALA A 110 10.64 8.88 -9.32
N ALA A 111 10.39 9.99 -10.00
CA ALA A 111 11.44 10.83 -10.58
C ALA A 111 11.21 12.34 -10.37
N LEU A 112 10.17 12.74 -9.64
CA LEU A 112 9.83 14.14 -9.45
C LEU A 112 10.88 14.87 -8.60
N PRO A 113 11.28 16.09 -8.96
CA PRO A 113 11.95 17.00 -8.05
C PRO A 113 11.00 17.48 -6.97
N ARG A 114 11.54 17.97 -5.86
CA ARG A 114 10.80 18.41 -4.67
C ARG A 114 9.64 19.36 -5.01
N HIS A 115 9.91 20.39 -5.79
CA HIS A 115 8.90 21.40 -6.15
C HIS A 115 7.71 20.79 -6.89
N GLU A 116 7.95 19.97 -7.90
CA GLU A 116 6.92 19.33 -8.70
C GLU A 116 6.12 18.31 -7.86
N ALA A 117 6.80 17.51 -7.03
CA ALA A 117 6.16 16.62 -6.10
C ALA A 117 5.25 17.40 -5.12
N GLY A 118 5.72 18.54 -4.62
CA GLY A 118 4.97 19.43 -3.74
C GLY A 118 3.69 19.96 -4.37
N LEU A 119 3.74 20.39 -5.64
CA LEU A 119 2.55 20.85 -6.37
C LEU A 119 1.50 19.75 -6.53
N ARG A 120 1.93 18.53 -6.92
CA ARG A 120 1.02 17.37 -7.08
C ARG A 120 0.41 16.94 -5.75
N LEU A 121 1.21 16.89 -4.69
CA LEU A 121 0.71 16.58 -3.34
C LEU A 121 -0.31 17.61 -2.86
N THR A 122 -0.06 18.91 -3.13
CA THR A 122 -1.01 19.99 -2.79
C THR A 122 -2.33 19.81 -3.54
N ALA A 123 -2.27 19.52 -4.84
CA ALA A 123 -3.48 19.26 -5.65
C ALA A 123 -4.24 18.02 -5.15
N ALA A 124 -3.53 16.92 -4.84
CA ALA A 124 -4.12 15.72 -4.29
C ALA A 124 -4.79 15.96 -2.93
N ARG A 125 -4.12 16.71 -2.04
CA ARG A 125 -4.70 17.05 -0.71
C ARG A 125 -5.94 17.92 -0.83
N ARG A 126 -5.97 18.89 -1.74
CA ARG A 126 -7.17 19.70 -2.01
C ARG A 126 -8.34 18.82 -2.46
N ALA A 127 -8.09 17.91 -3.40
CA ALA A 127 -9.11 16.96 -3.85
C ALA A 127 -9.60 16.06 -2.70
N LEU A 128 -8.69 15.48 -1.89
CA LEU A 128 -9.08 14.68 -0.73
C LEU A 128 -9.87 15.48 0.31
N THR A 129 -9.52 16.75 0.54
CA THR A 129 -10.23 17.63 1.48
C THR A 129 -11.65 17.91 0.99
N ALA A 130 -11.84 18.15 -0.32
CA ALA A 130 -13.15 18.32 -0.92
C ALA A 130 -14.03 17.06 -0.79
N LEU A 131 -13.41 15.87 -0.78
CA LEU A 131 -14.11 14.59 -0.56
C LEU A 131 -14.30 14.23 0.92
N GLY A 132 -13.80 15.04 1.87
CA GLY A 132 -13.79 14.69 3.31
C GLY A 132 -12.87 13.52 3.67
N LEU A 133 -11.98 13.10 2.77
CA LEU A 133 -11.09 11.94 2.93
C LEU A 133 -9.64 12.31 3.25
N ARG A 134 -9.41 13.44 3.90
CA ARG A 134 -8.06 13.90 4.25
C ARG A 134 -7.27 12.82 5.00
N THR A 135 -6.00 12.66 4.60
CA THR A 135 -5.03 11.75 5.19
C THR A 135 -3.62 12.33 5.14
N ASP A 136 -2.76 11.86 6.04
CA ASP A 136 -1.33 12.14 6.11
C ASP A 136 -0.49 10.88 5.78
N LEU A 137 -1.14 9.83 5.26
CA LEU A 137 -0.51 8.59 4.84
C LEU A 137 -0.31 8.61 3.32
N PHE A 138 0.87 8.21 2.85
CA PHE A 138 1.20 8.19 1.44
C PHE A 138 1.83 6.87 1.00
N VAL A 139 1.32 6.33 -0.11
CA VAL A 139 1.91 5.22 -0.85
C VAL A 139 2.08 5.68 -2.30
N PRO A 140 3.31 5.80 -2.82
CA PRO A 140 3.51 6.26 -4.18
C PRO A 140 2.99 5.23 -5.21
N PRO A 141 2.50 5.69 -6.37
CA PRO A 141 2.21 4.81 -7.49
C PRO A 141 3.41 3.94 -7.82
N ARG A 142 3.14 2.64 -8.07
CA ARG A 142 4.18 1.60 -8.27
C ARG A 142 5.16 1.44 -7.10
N TRP A 143 4.86 1.99 -5.93
CA TRP A 143 5.68 1.92 -4.73
C TRP A 143 7.04 2.64 -4.84
N MET A 144 7.17 3.58 -5.76
CA MET A 144 8.41 4.30 -6.03
C MET A 144 8.29 5.79 -5.74
N ALA A 145 9.16 6.30 -4.88
CA ALA A 145 9.31 7.72 -4.57
C ALA A 145 10.73 8.20 -4.86
N SER A 146 10.86 9.39 -5.44
CA SER A 146 12.15 10.08 -5.58
C SER A 146 12.57 10.71 -4.25
N PRO A 147 13.86 11.06 -4.06
CA PRO A 147 14.29 11.86 -2.92
C PRO A 147 13.50 13.17 -2.78
N GLY A 148 13.27 13.89 -3.89
CA GLY A 148 12.47 15.11 -3.89
C GLY A 148 11.02 14.89 -3.47
N THR A 149 10.44 13.72 -3.78
CA THR A 149 9.12 13.34 -3.26
C THR A 149 9.14 13.14 -1.74
N VAL A 150 10.18 12.52 -1.20
CA VAL A 150 10.33 12.32 0.25
C VAL A 150 10.41 13.65 0.98
N GLU A 151 11.22 14.59 0.46
CA GLU A 151 11.35 15.95 0.99
C GLU A 151 10.02 16.70 0.96
N ALA A 152 9.29 16.67 -0.15
CA ALA A 152 7.99 17.32 -0.30
C ALA A 152 6.92 16.75 0.64
N LEU A 153 6.92 15.43 0.87
CA LEU A 153 6.03 14.77 1.83
C LEU A 153 6.31 15.24 3.26
N HIS A 154 7.60 15.31 3.64
CA HIS A 154 8.00 15.79 4.96
C HIS A 154 7.57 17.25 5.17
N GLU A 155 7.85 18.14 4.22
CA GLU A 155 7.48 19.55 4.27
C GLU A 155 5.97 19.78 4.37
N GLN A 156 5.17 18.91 3.73
CA GLN A 156 3.73 18.98 3.79
C GLN A 156 3.11 18.27 5.00
N GLY A 157 3.91 17.77 5.92
CA GLY A 157 3.44 17.17 7.16
C GLY A 157 2.78 15.80 6.98
N PHE A 158 3.18 15.01 5.96
CA PHE A 158 2.80 13.61 5.92
C PHE A 158 3.51 12.85 7.03
N SER A 159 2.80 11.95 7.68
CA SER A 159 3.34 11.15 8.78
C SER A 159 4.02 9.88 8.31
N VAL A 160 3.48 9.23 7.27
CA VAL A 160 3.92 7.93 6.77
C VAL A 160 4.11 7.95 5.27
N LEU A 161 5.25 7.44 4.83
CA LEU A 161 5.53 7.02 3.45
C LEU A 161 5.79 5.51 3.43
N ALA A 162 4.97 4.75 2.70
CA ALA A 162 5.20 3.33 2.47
C ALA A 162 5.59 3.08 1.01
N ASP A 163 6.86 2.78 0.76
CA ASP A 163 7.43 2.50 -0.55
C ASP A 163 7.69 0.99 -0.78
N GLU A 164 8.37 0.63 -1.86
CA GLU A 164 8.68 -0.78 -2.18
C GLU A 164 9.57 -1.46 -1.12
N ASN A 165 10.40 -0.71 -0.41
CA ASN A 165 11.42 -1.20 0.50
C ASN A 165 10.96 -1.22 1.97
N GLY A 166 9.96 -0.38 2.32
CA GLY A 166 9.52 -0.30 3.70
C GLY A 166 8.50 0.79 4.00
N VAL A 167 8.44 1.12 5.27
CA VAL A 167 7.62 2.20 5.83
C VAL A 167 8.52 3.20 6.53
N ARG A 168 8.42 4.46 6.15
CA ARG A 168 9.15 5.59 6.73
C ARG A 168 8.21 6.44 7.56
N PHE A 169 8.60 6.76 8.77
CA PHE A 169 7.89 7.67 9.66
C PHE A 169 8.49 9.06 9.55
N LEU A 170 7.88 9.90 8.71
CA LEU A 170 8.46 11.15 8.28
C LEU A 170 8.52 12.21 9.39
N GLN A 171 7.64 12.13 10.38
CA GLN A 171 7.55 13.10 11.48
C GLN A 171 8.25 12.60 12.77
N SER A 172 8.90 11.44 12.74
CA SER A 172 9.67 10.97 13.88
C SER A 172 11.04 11.64 13.93
N ALA A 173 11.50 12.01 15.12
CA ALA A 173 12.78 12.70 15.33
C ALA A 173 14.02 11.97 14.75
N ALA A 174 13.94 10.67 14.56
CA ALA A 174 15.00 9.83 14.02
C ALA A 174 14.75 9.37 12.56
N GLY A 175 13.68 9.83 11.89
CA GLY A 175 13.35 9.37 10.55
C GLY A 175 13.23 7.83 10.47
N ALA A 176 12.58 7.21 11.44
CA ALA A 176 12.53 5.76 11.58
C ALA A 176 12.04 5.07 10.30
N VAL A 177 12.78 4.06 9.86
CA VAL A 177 12.48 3.26 8.68
C VAL A 177 12.36 1.79 9.07
N VAL A 178 11.20 1.19 8.79
CA VAL A 178 10.98 -0.24 8.95
C VAL A 178 11.07 -0.91 7.60
N ARG A 179 12.08 -1.77 7.42
CA ARG A 179 12.26 -2.53 6.18
C ARG A 179 11.21 -3.61 6.08
N ALA A 180 10.37 -3.52 5.07
CA ALA A 180 9.31 -4.49 4.80
C ALA A 180 8.91 -4.39 3.33
N LYS A 181 9.20 -5.40 2.54
CA LYS A 181 8.76 -5.45 1.14
C LYS A 181 7.22 -5.52 1.07
N VAL A 182 6.64 -4.91 0.03
CA VAL A 182 5.25 -5.14 -0.29
C VAL A 182 5.10 -6.48 -1.02
N LEU A 183 4.20 -7.32 -0.53
CA LEU A 183 3.89 -8.64 -1.07
C LEU A 183 2.61 -8.56 -1.92
N GLY A 184 2.58 -9.29 -3.03
CA GLY A 184 1.42 -9.31 -3.94
C GLY A 184 1.75 -9.95 -5.28
N PHE A 185 0.82 -9.83 -6.23
CA PHE A 185 0.93 -10.51 -7.54
C PHE A 185 1.71 -9.70 -8.59
N ARG A 186 2.28 -8.58 -8.23
CA ARG A 186 3.13 -7.79 -9.10
C ARG A 186 4.55 -8.31 -8.96
N ALA A 187 5.01 -9.08 -9.94
CA ALA A 187 6.42 -9.48 -10.01
C ALA A 187 7.30 -8.23 -10.11
N SER A 188 8.11 -7.97 -9.09
CA SER A 188 9.23 -7.05 -9.15
C SER A 188 10.32 -7.69 -9.99
N GLY A 189 10.32 -7.44 -11.32
CA GLY A 189 11.48 -7.68 -12.18
C GLY A 189 11.96 -9.13 -12.40
N GLU A 190 11.51 -10.10 -11.64
CA GLU A 190 11.89 -11.50 -11.79
C GLU A 190 11.18 -12.13 -12.99
N ARG A 191 11.96 -12.62 -13.95
CA ARG A 191 11.45 -13.49 -15.02
C ARG A 191 10.91 -14.76 -14.36
N HIS A 192 9.64 -15.03 -14.61
CA HIS A 192 9.00 -16.24 -14.11
C HIS A 192 9.59 -17.47 -14.83
N PRO A 193 10.04 -18.51 -14.09
CA PRO A 193 10.62 -19.70 -14.70
C PRO A 193 9.63 -20.48 -15.59
N LEU A 194 8.31 -20.26 -15.44
CA LEU A 194 7.24 -20.88 -16.20
C LEU A 194 6.47 -19.82 -17.02
N ALA A 195 7.18 -18.90 -17.68
CA ALA A 195 6.56 -17.77 -18.39
C ALA A 195 5.56 -18.21 -19.47
N ASP A 196 5.79 -19.37 -20.09
CA ASP A 196 4.97 -19.91 -21.17
C ASP A 196 3.69 -20.62 -20.67
N ASP A 197 3.65 -21.07 -19.41
CA ASP A 197 2.45 -21.63 -18.78
C ASP A 197 1.81 -20.65 -17.81
N ARG A 198 0.73 -20.00 -18.26
CA ARG A 198 0.02 -18.99 -17.46
C ARG A 198 -0.62 -19.54 -16.20
N LYS A 199 -1.11 -20.81 -16.21
CA LYS A 199 -1.74 -21.43 -15.04
C LYS A 199 -0.69 -21.80 -13.99
N ALA A 200 0.39 -22.44 -14.41
CA ALA A 200 1.52 -22.79 -13.55
C ALA A 200 2.17 -21.53 -12.95
N ALA A 201 2.32 -20.47 -13.75
CA ALA A 201 2.83 -19.19 -13.32
C ALA A 201 1.92 -18.53 -12.24
N GLU A 202 0.62 -18.62 -12.40
CA GLU A 202 -0.34 -18.10 -11.42
C GLU A 202 -0.29 -18.89 -10.09
N ALA A 203 -0.33 -20.22 -10.18
CA ALA A 203 -0.23 -21.10 -9.01
C ALA A 203 1.09 -20.87 -8.24
N TRP A 204 2.19 -20.69 -8.96
CA TRP A 204 3.48 -20.37 -8.34
C TRP A 204 3.46 -19.04 -7.60
N ARG A 205 2.90 -17.97 -8.19
CA ARG A 205 2.79 -16.66 -7.52
C ARG A 205 1.95 -16.73 -6.24
N CYS A 206 0.86 -17.51 -6.27
CA CYS A 206 0.04 -17.74 -5.08
C CYS A 206 0.83 -18.44 -3.97
N ARG A 207 1.60 -19.50 -4.30
CA ARG A 207 2.47 -20.19 -3.33
C ARG A 207 3.57 -19.30 -2.77
N VAL A 208 4.21 -18.50 -3.62
CA VAL A 208 5.27 -17.57 -3.20
C VAL A 208 4.72 -16.52 -2.23
N LEU A 209 3.52 -15.99 -2.48
CA LEU A 209 2.89 -15.04 -1.58
C LEU A 209 2.74 -15.64 -0.15
N GLY A 210 2.17 -16.84 -0.03
CA GLY A 210 2.01 -17.50 1.25
C GLY A 210 3.36 -17.80 1.95
N ALA A 211 4.35 -18.27 1.19
CA ALA A 211 5.67 -18.55 1.73
C ALA A 211 6.40 -17.30 2.24
N GLU A 212 6.31 -16.17 1.52
CA GLU A 212 6.90 -14.89 1.94
C GLU A 212 6.20 -14.31 3.16
N VAL A 213 4.87 -14.39 3.24
CA VAL A 213 4.10 -14.00 4.43
C VAL A 213 4.56 -14.80 5.65
N ALA A 214 4.53 -16.12 5.57
CA ALA A 214 4.95 -16.99 6.66
C ALA A 214 6.41 -16.75 7.08
N ARG A 215 7.33 -16.51 6.13
CA ARG A 215 8.73 -16.18 6.41
C ARG A 215 8.84 -14.85 7.14
N THR A 216 8.06 -13.84 6.75
CA THR A 216 8.09 -12.51 7.36
C THR A 216 7.57 -12.55 8.80
N VAL A 217 6.45 -13.26 9.04
CA VAL A 217 5.88 -13.44 10.39
C VAL A 217 6.88 -14.14 11.31
N ARG A 218 7.49 -15.26 10.87
CA ARG A 218 8.51 -15.98 11.69
C ARG A 218 9.69 -15.11 12.11
N ARG A 219 9.98 -14.05 11.36
CA ARG A 219 11.07 -13.09 11.69
C ARG A 219 10.60 -11.92 12.55
N GLY A 220 9.34 -11.91 12.99
CA GLY A 220 8.77 -10.76 13.72
C GLY A 220 8.62 -9.50 12.88
N GLY A 221 8.60 -9.63 11.54
CA GLY A 221 8.59 -8.49 10.62
C GLY A 221 7.20 -7.93 10.34
N LEU A 222 7.17 -6.76 9.68
CA LEU A 222 5.94 -6.16 9.16
C LEU A 222 5.55 -6.84 7.85
N VAL A 223 4.43 -7.55 7.84
CA VAL A 223 3.80 -8.12 6.65
C VAL A 223 2.96 -7.06 5.96
N ARG A 224 3.22 -6.80 4.68
CA ARG A 224 2.49 -5.85 3.86
C ARG A 224 1.95 -6.54 2.62
N ILE A 225 0.66 -6.84 2.61
CA ILE A 225 0.00 -7.46 1.45
C ILE A 225 -0.75 -6.38 0.67
N ASN A 226 -0.53 -6.31 -0.65
CA ASN A 226 -1.31 -5.45 -1.54
C ASN A 226 -1.98 -6.25 -2.63
N ILE A 227 -3.29 -6.09 -2.78
CA ILE A 227 -4.07 -6.60 -3.90
C ILE A 227 -4.64 -5.45 -4.72
N ARG A 228 -4.63 -5.59 -6.04
CA ARG A 228 -5.28 -4.60 -6.91
C ARG A 228 -6.73 -5.00 -7.15
N ALA A 229 -7.61 -4.03 -7.28
CA ALA A 229 -9.02 -4.27 -7.59
C ALA A 229 -9.21 -5.19 -8.82
N LYS A 230 -8.34 -5.07 -9.84
CA LYS A 230 -8.36 -5.97 -11.00
C LYS A 230 -7.91 -7.40 -10.68
N ASP A 231 -7.11 -7.61 -9.64
CA ASP A 231 -6.66 -8.95 -9.25
C ASP A 231 -7.77 -9.69 -8.49
N LEU A 232 -8.71 -8.96 -7.87
CA LEU A 232 -9.92 -9.51 -7.22
C LEU A 232 -10.86 -10.24 -8.21
N LYS A 233 -10.77 -9.96 -9.52
CA LYS A 233 -11.47 -10.71 -10.57
C LYS A 233 -11.04 -12.18 -10.63
N ARG A 234 -9.85 -12.50 -10.12
CA ARG A 234 -9.26 -13.84 -10.17
C ARG A 234 -9.44 -14.51 -8.82
N GLU A 235 -10.35 -15.44 -8.76
CA GLU A 235 -10.66 -16.18 -7.54
C GLU A 235 -9.40 -16.78 -6.89
N ALA A 236 -8.53 -17.41 -7.68
CA ALA A 236 -7.27 -17.94 -7.17
C ALA A 236 -6.38 -16.91 -6.45
N ARG A 237 -6.37 -15.64 -6.90
CA ARG A 237 -5.62 -14.56 -6.23
C ARG A 237 -6.29 -14.12 -4.94
N ARG A 238 -7.62 -13.94 -4.99
CA ARG A 238 -8.41 -13.57 -3.80
C ARG A 238 -8.23 -14.62 -2.72
N THR A 239 -8.44 -15.88 -3.05
CA THR A 239 -8.26 -17.03 -2.14
C THR A 239 -6.83 -17.09 -1.59
N ALA A 240 -5.81 -16.90 -2.44
CA ALA A 240 -4.42 -16.94 -1.97
C ALA A 240 -4.07 -15.79 -1.01
N VAL A 241 -4.65 -14.60 -1.22
CA VAL A 241 -4.46 -13.48 -0.26
C VAL A 241 -5.13 -13.79 1.06
N LEU A 242 -6.37 -14.28 1.04
CA LEU A 242 -7.10 -14.63 2.27
C LEU A 242 -6.40 -15.76 3.04
N ALA A 243 -5.96 -16.81 2.35
CA ALA A 243 -5.17 -17.89 2.95
C ALA A 243 -3.84 -17.37 3.56
N ALA A 244 -3.18 -16.41 2.90
CA ALA A 244 -1.97 -15.79 3.44
C ALA A 244 -2.27 -14.91 4.67
N VAL A 245 -3.42 -14.24 4.70
CA VAL A 245 -3.92 -13.51 5.88
C VAL A 245 -4.19 -14.47 7.02
N ASP A 246 -4.95 -15.55 6.78
CA ASP A 246 -5.28 -16.57 7.78
C ASP A 246 -3.99 -17.17 8.38
N ALA A 247 -3.04 -17.57 7.55
CA ALA A 247 -1.75 -18.08 8.00
C ALA A 247 -0.95 -17.06 8.83
N ALA A 248 -1.01 -15.78 8.49
CA ALA A 248 -0.34 -14.73 9.29
C ALA A 248 -0.99 -14.58 10.67
N LEU A 249 -2.32 -14.60 10.74
CA LEU A 249 -3.09 -14.52 12.00
C LEU A 249 -2.84 -15.73 12.89
N GLU A 250 -2.90 -16.93 12.34
CA GLU A 250 -2.61 -18.20 13.05
C GLU A 250 -1.19 -18.21 13.65
N MET A 251 -0.24 -17.54 12.98
CA MET A 251 1.13 -17.36 13.47
C MET A 251 1.30 -16.19 14.45
N GLY A 252 0.21 -15.52 14.86
CA GLY A 252 0.20 -14.46 15.86
C GLY A 252 0.50 -13.06 15.30
N ALA A 253 0.41 -12.83 14.00
CA ALA A 253 0.53 -11.48 13.45
C ALA A 253 -0.67 -10.61 13.86
N VAL A 254 -0.41 -9.40 14.34
CA VAL A 254 -1.45 -8.47 14.80
C VAL A 254 -1.91 -7.60 13.62
N PRO A 255 -3.22 -7.59 13.30
CA PRO A 255 -3.77 -6.75 12.25
C PRO A 255 -3.51 -5.27 12.49
N ALA A 256 -3.20 -4.54 11.42
CA ALA A 256 -2.95 -3.11 11.45
C ALA A 256 -3.28 -2.47 10.09
N THR A 257 -3.34 -1.16 10.05
CA THR A 257 -3.38 -0.37 8.82
C THR A 257 -2.08 0.42 8.66
N TYR A 258 -1.94 1.18 7.58
CA TYR A 258 -0.82 2.13 7.44
C TYR A 258 -0.85 3.30 8.44
N ARG A 259 -1.84 3.40 9.34
CA ARG A 259 -1.80 4.26 10.53
C ARG A 259 -0.87 3.72 11.61
N LEU A 260 0.30 3.27 11.19
CA LEU A 260 1.33 2.77 12.09
C LEU A 260 2.07 3.94 12.75
N THR A 261 2.58 3.69 13.95
CA THR A 261 3.56 4.57 14.60
C THR A 261 4.90 3.82 14.73
N ALA A 262 6.00 4.55 14.80
CA ALA A 262 7.32 3.96 14.97
C ALA A 262 7.38 3.07 16.24
N GLY A 263 6.77 3.50 17.34
CA GLY A 263 6.70 2.74 18.59
C GLY A 263 5.92 1.44 18.48
N ALA A 264 4.87 1.39 17.66
CA ALA A 264 4.06 0.18 17.47
C ALA A 264 4.79 -0.95 16.72
N LEU A 265 5.93 -0.64 16.07
CA LEU A 265 6.74 -1.60 15.33
C LEU A 265 8.07 -1.94 16.04
N ALA A 266 8.38 -1.23 17.14
CA ALA A 266 9.57 -1.47 17.95
C ALA A 266 9.26 -2.30 19.22
N ALA A 267 7.99 -2.46 19.53
CA ALA A 267 7.48 -3.25 20.66
C ALA A 267 7.20 -4.69 20.23
#